data_00a283550000c01fc14687981e7853a7
#
_entry.id   00a283550000c01fc14687981e7853a7
#
_cell.length_a   1.000
_cell.length_b   1.000
_cell.length_c   1.000
_cell.angle_alpha   90.00
_cell.angle_beta   90.00
_cell.angle_gamma   90.00
#
_symmetry.space_group_name_H-M   'P 1'
#
loop_
_entity.id
_entity.type
_entity.pdbx_description
1 polymer ?
#
loop_
_entity_poly.entity_id
_entity_poly.type
_entity_poly.pdbx_seq_one_letter_code
_entity_poly.pdbx_strand_id
1 'polypeptide(L)'
;MRAGDSFTMLNRGKTSFDAEAFRLLYLPIIGTDAFALYQLMLSFSTGRISHFLEYLNLGLNPFIEALDKLSGLSLVRVYDDHTSLYFEVKSPLNFENFLADDFYRQLLISRIGENRVAALAKRMEPKGTGRSRVGQRTSAGIQCQQSRRRVTGRSRMQINNL
;
A
#
# COMPACT_ATOMS: atom_id res chain seq x y z
N MET A 1 -27.68 -1.55 -10.87
CA MET A 1 -26.83 -0.35 -10.75
C MET A 1 -27.16 0.63 -11.88
N ARG A 2 -27.40 1.90 -11.54
CA ARG A 2 -27.73 2.99 -12.48
C ARG A 2 -26.84 4.18 -12.21
N ALA A 3 -26.64 5.06 -13.17
CA ALA A 3 -25.80 6.25 -13.01
C ALA A 3 -26.28 7.21 -11.88
N GLY A 4 -27.57 7.24 -11.62
CA GLY A 4 -28.18 8.06 -10.56
C GLY A 4 -28.13 7.45 -9.15
N ASP A 5 -27.75 6.17 -9.01
CA ASP A 5 -27.72 5.49 -7.73
C ASP A 5 -26.67 6.15 -6.81
N SER A 6 -27.06 6.32 -5.53
CA SER A 6 -26.14 6.83 -4.50
C SER A 6 -25.23 5.72 -3.99
N PHE A 7 -24.02 6.11 -3.57
CA PHE A 7 -23.08 5.18 -2.94
C PHE A 7 -22.47 5.77 -1.66
N THR A 8 -21.99 4.86 -0.81
CA THR A 8 -21.23 5.18 0.40
C THR A 8 -20.03 4.24 0.51
N MET A 9 -18.85 4.80 0.85
CA MET A 9 -17.63 4.03 1.10
C MET A 9 -17.58 3.61 2.57
N LEU A 10 -17.46 2.30 2.83
CA LEU A 10 -17.52 1.75 4.19
C LEU A 10 -16.23 1.92 5.00
N ASN A 11 -15.06 1.97 4.35
CA ASN A 11 -13.77 1.92 5.03
C ASN A 11 -12.79 3.01 4.58
N ARG A 12 -13.29 4.22 4.46
CA ARG A 12 -12.48 5.38 4.07
C ARG A 12 -11.23 5.55 4.95
N GLY A 13 -10.10 5.75 4.32
CA GLY A 13 -8.82 6.08 4.98
C GLY A 13 -8.13 4.92 5.69
N LYS A 14 -8.68 3.70 5.63
CA LYS A 14 -8.07 2.50 6.23
C LYS A 14 -7.17 1.72 5.25
N THR A 15 -7.15 2.13 3.98
CA THR A 15 -6.40 1.43 2.94
C THR A 15 -5.01 2.04 2.82
N SER A 16 -4.01 1.28 3.24
CA SER A 16 -2.60 1.63 3.05
C SER A 16 -1.91 0.54 2.24
N PHE A 17 -1.19 0.91 1.20
CA PHE A 17 -0.50 -0.03 0.32
C PHE A 17 0.67 0.63 -0.40
N ASP A 18 1.58 -0.20 -0.91
CA ASP A 18 2.65 0.23 -1.78
C ASP A 18 2.09 0.56 -3.18
N ALA A 19 2.11 1.85 -3.53
CA ALA A 19 1.58 2.34 -4.80
C ALA A 19 2.41 1.85 -6.01
N GLU A 20 3.72 1.60 -5.83
CA GLU A 20 4.58 1.04 -6.89
C GLU A 20 4.22 -0.41 -7.14
N ALA A 21 4.14 -1.22 -6.07
CA ALA A 21 3.72 -2.61 -6.16
C ALA A 21 2.32 -2.73 -6.81
N PHE A 22 1.36 -1.92 -6.37
CA PHE A 22 0.02 -1.93 -6.95
C PHE A 22 0.03 -1.64 -8.46
N ARG A 23 0.79 -0.65 -8.88
CA ARG A 23 0.91 -0.27 -10.30
C ARG A 23 1.58 -1.37 -11.12
N LEU A 24 2.67 -1.96 -10.64
CA LEU A 24 3.43 -2.95 -11.40
C LEU A 24 2.76 -4.32 -11.45
N LEU A 25 2.03 -4.70 -10.41
CA LEU A 25 1.43 -6.03 -10.30
C LEU A 25 -0.03 -6.08 -10.77
N TYR A 26 -0.83 -5.08 -10.39
CA TYR A 26 -2.27 -5.12 -10.64
C TYR A 26 -2.67 -4.46 -11.95
N LEU A 27 -2.04 -3.34 -12.36
CA LEU A 27 -2.40 -2.65 -13.59
C LEU A 27 -2.40 -3.55 -14.84
N PRO A 28 -1.40 -4.44 -15.06
CA PRO A 28 -1.42 -5.34 -16.21
C PRO A 28 -2.60 -6.32 -16.21
N ILE A 29 -3.14 -6.64 -15.03
CA ILE A 29 -4.22 -7.59 -14.85
C ILE A 29 -5.59 -6.93 -15.02
N ILE A 30 -5.82 -5.82 -14.30
CA ILE A 30 -7.13 -5.16 -14.25
C ILE A 30 -7.36 -4.16 -15.39
N GLY A 31 -6.27 -3.65 -15.97
CA GLY A 31 -6.33 -2.61 -16.99
C GLY A 31 -6.48 -1.19 -16.42
N THR A 32 -6.43 -0.20 -17.33
CA THR A 32 -6.38 1.22 -16.96
C THR A 32 -7.65 1.71 -16.29
N ASP A 33 -8.81 1.31 -16.78
CA ASP A 33 -10.12 1.80 -16.30
C ASP A 33 -10.37 1.33 -14.85
N ALA A 34 -10.16 0.04 -14.59
CA ALA A 34 -10.29 -0.52 -13.24
C ALA A 34 -9.24 0.04 -12.29
N PHE A 35 -8.01 0.25 -12.77
CA PHE A 35 -6.96 0.88 -11.97
C PHE A 35 -7.33 2.32 -11.59
N ALA A 36 -7.79 3.12 -12.55
CA ALA A 36 -8.23 4.49 -12.31
C ALA A 36 -9.45 4.54 -11.38
N LEU A 37 -10.42 3.64 -11.58
CA LEU A 37 -11.59 3.52 -10.71
C LEU A 37 -11.19 3.21 -9.26
N TYR A 38 -10.28 2.26 -9.04
CA TYR A 38 -9.80 1.95 -7.70
C TYR A 38 -9.16 3.18 -7.02
N GLN A 39 -8.28 3.90 -7.72
CA GLN A 39 -7.65 5.13 -7.20
C GLN A 39 -8.70 6.21 -6.86
N LEU A 40 -9.70 6.35 -7.72
CA LEU A 40 -10.75 7.34 -7.51
C LEU A 40 -11.65 6.98 -6.31
N MET A 41 -11.95 5.69 -6.11
CA MET A 41 -12.72 5.21 -4.97
C MET A 41 -12.06 5.56 -3.62
N LEU A 42 -10.72 5.60 -3.56
CA LEU A 42 -10.00 6.00 -2.36
C LEU A 42 -10.21 7.48 -1.99
N SER A 43 -10.62 8.31 -2.95
CA SER A 43 -10.80 9.76 -2.78
C SER A 43 -12.22 10.16 -2.35
N PHE A 44 -13.21 9.32 -2.66
CA PHE A 44 -14.61 9.61 -2.32
C PHE A 44 -15.05 8.97 -1.00
N SER A 45 -16.02 9.58 -0.34
CA SER A 45 -16.71 8.99 0.82
C SER A 45 -18.15 8.62 0.49
N THR A 46 -18.83 9.48 -0.23
CA THR A 46 -20.22 9.31 -0.67
C THR A 46 -20.40 10.04 -2.00
N GLY A 47 -21.41 9.68 -2.75
CA GLY A 47 -21.72 10.36 -4.00
C GLY A 47 -22.75 9.61 -4.82
N ARG A 48 -22.77 9.90 -6.12
CA ARG A 48 -23.56 9.18 -7.12
C ARG A 48 -22.62 8.47 -8.08
N ILE A 49 -23.06 7.38 -8.66
CA ILE A 49 -22.30 6.64 -9.68
C ILE A 49 -21.93 7.56 -10.85
N SER A 50 -22.79 8.51 -11.22
CA SER A 50 -22.49 9.50 -12.27
C SER A 50 -21.18 10.26 -12.04
N HIS A 51 -20.80 10.53 -10.77
CA HIS A 51 -19.53 11.20 -10.48
C HIS A 51 -18.33 10.36 -10.95
N PHE A 52 -18.34 9.04 -10.72
CA PHE A 52 -17.29 8.18 -11.26
C PHE A 52 -17.25 8.17 -12.78
N LEU A 53 -18.43 8.13 -13.43
CA LEU A 53 -18.53 8.14 -14.88
C LEU A 53 -17.96 9.44 -15.48
N GLU A 54 -18.27 10.57 -14.87
CA GLU A 54 -17.78 11.90 -15.29
C GLU A 54 -16.26 12.01 -15.11
N TYR A 55 -15.74 11.67 -13.93
CA TYR A 55 -14.30 11.76 -13.64
C TYR A 55 -13.45 10.82 -14.52
N LEU A 56 -13.96 9.62 -14.80
CA LEU A 56 -13.25 8.63 -15.61
C LEU A 56 -13.54 8.78 -17.12
N ASN A 57 -14.50 9.63 -17.49
CA ASN A 57 -15.01 9.73 -18.85
C ASN A 57 -15.42 8.36 -19.42
N LEU A 58 -16.11 7.57 -18.62
CA LEU A 58 -16.58 6.23 -18.95
C LEU A 58 -18.09 6.17 -19.05
N GLY A 59 -18.59 5.27 -19.91
CA GLY A 59 -19.99 4.86 -19.87
C GLY A 59 -20.28 3.89 -18.71
N LEU A 60 -21.57 3.65 -18.45
CA LEU A 60 -21.99 2.77 -17.36
C LEU A 60 -21.49 1.31 -17.53
N ASN A 61 -21.52 0.77 -18.76
CA ASN A 61 -21.08 -0.60 -19.02
C ASN A 61 -19.58 -0.79 -18.75
N PRO A 62 -18.66 0.04 -19.32
CA PRO A 62 -17.24 -0.02 -18.98
C PRO A 62 -16.96 0.17 -17.48
N PHE A 63 -17.74 1.00 -16.80
CA PHE A 63 -17.65 1.15 -15.35
C PHE A 63 -17.97 -0.14 -14.62
N ILE A 64 -19.07 -0.82 -14.97
CA ILE A 64 -19.45 -2.11 -14.39
C ILE A 64 -18.38 -3.16 -14.66
N GLU A 65 -17.85 -3.25 -15.87
CA GLU A 65 -16.76 -4.16 -16.22
C GLU A 65 -15.49 -3.88 -15.38
N ALA A 66 -15.15 -2.62 -15.18
CA ALA A 66 -14.03 -2.22 -14.32
C ALA A 66 -14.27 -2.66 -12.86
N LEU A 67 -15.48 -2.46 -12.35
CA LEU A 67 -15.89 -2.85 -11.00
C LEU A 67 -15.86 -4.37 -10.82
N ASP A 68 -16.31 -5.13 -11.82
CA ASP A 68 -16.27 -6.60 -11.81
C ASP A 68 -14.83 -7.12 -11.75
N LYS A 69 -13.89 -6.52 -12.47
CA LYS A 69 -12.47 -6.86 -12.40
C LYS A 69 -11.89 -6.61 -11.01
N LEU A 70 -12.24 -5.48 -10.37
CA LEU A 70 -11.82 -5.17 -9.01
C LEU A 70 -12.42 -6.14 -7.99
N SER A 71 -13.70 -6.51 -8.16
CA SER A 71 -14.39 -7.46 -7.30
C SER A 71 -13.85 -8.87 -7.47
N GLY A 72 -13.51 -9.28 -8.69
CA GLY A 72 -12.92 -10.58 -9.00
C GLY A 72 -11.54 -10.78 -8.33
N LEU A 73 -10.79 -9.72 -8.11
CA LEU A 73 -9.53 -9.74 -7.35
C LEU A 73 -9.70 -9.40 -5.87
N SER A 74 -10.93 -9.34 -5.38
CA SER A 74 -11.25 -8.98 -4.00
C SER A 74 -10.73 -7.62 -3.54
N LEU A 75 -10.45 -6.71 -4.47
CA LEU A 75 -10.02 -5.33 -4.19
C LEU A 75 -11.18 -4.43 -3.79
N VAL A 76 -12.38 -4.74 -4.29
CA VAL A 76 -13.62 -4.02 -3.95
C VAL A 76 -14.71 -5.03 -3.66
N ARG A 77 -15.51 -4.78 -2.62
CA ARG A 77 -16.77 -5.48 -2.39
C ARG A 77 -17.92 -4.50 -2.55
N VAL A 78 -18.97 -4.95 -3.19
CA VAL A 78 -20.19 -4.17 -3.43
C VAL A 78 -21.32 -4.78 -2.63
N TYR A 79 -22.01 -3.96 -1.89
CA TYR A 79 -23.23 -4.33 -1.18
C TYR A 79 -24.38 -3.43 -1.68
N ASP A 80 -25.54 -4.01 -1.87
CA ASP A 80 -26.76 -3.33 -2.34
C ASP A 80 -27.87 -3.58 -1.34
N ASP A 81 -28.48 -2.51 -0.79
CA ASP A 81 -29.60 -2.59 0.10
C ASP A 81 -30.92 -2.12 -0.54
N HIS A 82 -30.98 -2.09 -1.89
CA HIS A 82 -32.08 -1.61 -2.72
C HIS A 82 -32.29 -0.10 -2.73
N THR A 83 -31.68 0.64 -1.82
CA THR A 83 -31.77 2.11 -1.73
C THR A 83 -30.44 2.79 -2.02
N SER A 84 -29.36 2.15 -1.65
CA SER A 84 -28.01 2.68 -1.78
C SER A 84 -26.99 1.56 -2.01
N LEU A 85 -25.91 1.91 -2.69
CA LEU A 85 -24.76 1.03 -2.89
C LEU A 85 -23.69 1.31 -1.83
N TYR A 86 -23.08 0.27 -1.33
CA TYR A 86 -21.97 0.39 -0.40
C TYR A 86 -20.74 -0.27 -1.00
N PHE A 87 -19.62 0.44 -1.02
CA PHE A 87 -18.35 -0.06 -1.50
C PHE A 87 -17.36 -0.21 -0.34
N GLU A 88 -16.80 -1.39 -0.22
CA GLU A 88 -15.68 -1.66 0.67
C GLU A 88 -14.41 -1.84 -0.17
N VAL A 89 -13.49 -0.88 -0.08
CA VAL A 89 -12.19 -0.97 -0.77
C VAL A 89 -11.18 -1.64 0.13
N LYS A 90 -10.53 -2.69 -0.36
CA LYS A 90 -9.52 -3.45 0.36
C LYS A 90 -8.13 -3.07 -0.09
N SER A 91 -7.16 -3.18 0.83
CA SER A 91 -5.76 -3.04 0.49
C SER A 91 -5.30 -4.15 -0.44
N PRO A 92 -4.60 -3.83 -1.54
CA PRO A 92 -3.97 -4.83 -2.37
C PRO A 92 -2.89 -5.58 -1.59
N LEU A 93 -2.55 -6.78 -2.04
CA LEU A 93 -1.43 -7.53 -1.50
C LEU A 93 -0.12 -6.76 -1.74
N ASN A 94 0.77 -6.85 -0.79
CA ASN A 94 2.14 -6.41 -0.98
C ASN A 94 2.85 -7.30 -2.00
N PHE A 95 4.02 -6.87 -2.45
CA PHE A 95 4.78 -7.54 -3.50
C PHE A 95 5.09 -9.00 -3.16
N GLU A 96 5.55 -9.26 -1.93
CA GLU A 96 5.91 -10.60 -1.46
C GLU A 96 4.71 -11.54 -1.44
N ASN A 97 3.62 -11.12 -0.83
CA ASN A 97 2.40 -11.92 -0.73
C ASN A 97 1.74 -12.16 -2.10
N PHE A 98 1.81 -11.17 -3.00
CA PHE A 98 1.29 -11.32 -4.35
C PHE A 98 2.03 -12.39 -5.15
N LEU A 99 3.36 -12.41 -5.10
CA LEU A 99 4.16 -13.39 -5.82
C LEU A 99 4.21 -14.78 -5.14
N ALA A 100 3.97 -14.84 -3.82
CA ALA A 100 3.83 -16.09 -3.09
C ALA A 100 2.49 -16.79 -3.38
N ASP A 101 1.48 -16.06 -3.79
CA ASP A 101 0.19 -16.60 -4.19
C ASP A 101 0.24 -17.10 -5.64
N ASP A 102 0.10 -18.39 -5.85
CA ASP A 102 0.19 -19.01 -7.18
C ASP A 102 -0.86 -18.49 -8.16
N PHE A 103 -2.07 -18.17 -7.69
CA PHE A 103 -3.13 -17.64 -8.55
C PHE A 103 -2.76 -16.28 -9.11
N TYR A 104 -2.36 -15.34 -8.27
CA TYR A 104 -1.99 -13.99 -8.70
C TYR A 104 -0.73 -14.01 -9.55
N ARG A 105 0.25 -14.84 -9.20
CA ARG A 105 1.48 -15.01 -9.97
C ARG A 105 1.20 -15.52 -11.39
N GLN A 106 0.40 -16.58 -11.52
CA GLN A 106 0.03 -17.15 -12.82
C GLN A 106 -0.79 -16.15 -13.66
N LEU A 107 -1.69 -15.42 -13.02
CA LEU A 107 -2.48 -14.40 -13.69
C LEU A 107 -1.59 -13.28 -14.24
N LEU A 108 -0.59 -12.85 -13.48
CA LEU A 108 0.39 -11.85 -13.94
C LEU A 108 1.26 -12.41 -15.08
N ILE A 109 1.76 -13.66 -14.97
CA ILE A 109 2.54 -14.33 -16.02
C ILE A 109 1.74 -14.37 -17.32
N SER A 110 0.45 -14.68 -17.26
CA SER A 110 -0.41 -14.73 -18.45
C SER A 110 -0.55 -13.37 -19.15
N ARG A 111 -0.35 -12.27 -18.43
CA ARG A 111 -0.48 -10.90 -18.97
C ARG A 111 0.83 -10.32 -19.50
N ILE A 112 1.92 -10.51 -18.78
CA ILE A 112 3.20 -9.86 -19.11
C ILE A 112 4.33 -10.84 -19.44
N GLY A 113 4.12 -12.14 -19.24
CA GLY A 113 5.11 -13.20 -19.49
C GLY A 113 6.04 -13.45 -18.32
N GLU A 114 6.53 -14.68 -18.22
CA GLU A 114 7.35 -15.17 -17.10
C GLU A 114 8.66 -14.38 -16.93
N ASN A 115 9.35 -14.08 -18.02
CA ASN A 115 10.61 -13.35 -17.97
C ASN A 115 10.47 -11.96 -17.34
N ARG A 116 9.35 -11.26 -17.61
CA ARG A 116 9.07 -9.94 -17.02
C ARG A 116 8.72 -10.05 -15.54
N VAL A 117 7.96 -11.07 -15.16
CA VAL A 117 7.65 -11.33 -13.75
C VAL A 117 8.92 -11.64 -12.97
N ALA A 118 9.82 -12.47 -13.51
CA ALA A 118 11.11 -12.76 -12.89
C ALA A 118 12.00 -11.50 -12.76
N ALA A 119 12.00 -10.63 -13.77
CA ALA A 119 12.71 -9.35 -13.70
C ALA A 119 12.15 -8.40 -12.65
N LEU A 120 10.80 -8.35 -12.51
CA LEU A 120 10.15 -7.58 -11.45
C LEU A 120 10.51 -8.13 -10.06
N ALA A 121 10.48 -9.44 -9.86
CA ALA A 121 10.86 -10.08 -8.61
C ALA A 121 12.28 -9.68 -8.18
N LYS A 122 13.25 -9.74 -9.08
CA LYS A 122 14.64 -9.32 -8.82
C LYS A 122 14.77 -7.84 -8.49
N ARG A 123 13.98 -6.99 -9.12
CA ARG A 123 14.00 -5.53 -8.88
C ARG A 123 13.49 -5.15 -7.51
N MET A 124 12.51 -5.89 -7.00
CA MET A 124 11.81 -5.60 -5.75
C MET A 124 12.37 -6.40 -4.56
N GLU A 125 13.32 -7.33 -4.81
CA GLU A 125 14.08 -7.93 -3.70
C GLU A 125 14.74 -6.80 -2.90
N PRO A 126 14.59 -6.78 -1.55
CA PRO A 126 15.27 -5.81 -0.73
C PRO A 126 16.76 -5.96 -1.00
N LYS A 127 17.39 -4.91 -1.54
CA LYS A 127 18.85 -4.86 -1.70
C LYS A 127 19.41 -5.15 -0.33
N GLY A 128 19.94 -6.36 -0.16
CA GLY A 128 20.47 -6.84 1.10
C GLY A 128 21.32 -5.75 1.73
N THR A 129 20.99 -5.39 2.94
CA THR A 129 21.89 -4.66 3.83
C THR A 129 23.23 -5.38 3.75
N GLY A 130 24.17 -4.74 3.09
CA GLY A 130 25.54 -5.25 3.01
C GLY A 130 25.98 -5.59 4.43
N ARG A 131 26.10 -6.87 4.72
CA ARG A 131 26.85 -7.34 5.86
C ARG A 131 28.24 -6.79 5.71
N SER A 132 28.51 -5.66 6.35
CA SER A 132 29.86 -5.26 6.69
C SER A 132 30.46 -6.42 7.45
N ARG A 133 31.29 -7.19 6.76
CA ARG A 133 32.27 -8.05 7.41
C ARG A 133 33.16 -7.12 8.23
N VAL A 134 32.81 -6.90 9.48
CA VAL A 134 33.76 -6.42 10.47
C VAL A 134 34.76 -7.54 10.61
N GLY A 135 35.90 -7.34 9.98
CA GLY A 135 37.04 -8.20 10.15
C GLY A 135 37.41 -8.23 11.62
N GLN A 136 37.37 -9.42 12.18
CA GLN A 136 38.10 -9.74 13.40
C GLN A 136 39.57 -9.38 13.18
N ARG A 137 40.03 -8.33 13.82
CA ARG A 137 41.44 -8.17 14.17
C ARG A 137 41.55 -8.41 15.64
N THR A 138 42.05 -9.58 15.94
CA THR A 138 42.63 -9.98 17.21
C THR A 138 43.80 -9.07 17.58
N SER A 139 43.88 -8.87 18.85
CA SER A 139 45.09 -8.81 19.70
C SER A 139 45.52 -7.46 20.20
N ALA A 140 45.69 -7.57 21.51
CA ALA A 140 46.69 -7.01 22.38
C ALA A 140 46.50 -5.58 22.87
N GLY A 141 46.03 -5.54 24.11
CA GLY A 141 46.79 -5.00 25.26
C GLY A 141 47.07 -3.50 25.18
N ILE A 142 46.54 -2.81 26.17
CA ILE A 142 47.30 -1.99 27.11
C ILE A 142 46.29 -1.44 28.11
N GLN A 143 46.57 -1.80 29.39
CA GLN A 143 46.04 -1.14 30.56
C GLN A 143 46.62 0.27 30.67
N CYS A 144 45.86 1.20 31.16
CA CYS A 144 46.27 2.21 32.15
C CYS A 144 45.12 3.19 32.39
N GLN A 145 44.66 3.17 33.51
CA GLN A 145 44.80 4.02 34.73
C GLN A 145 43.74 5.14 34.86
N GLN A 146 43.18 4.99 35.99
CA GLN A 146 42.35 5.88 36.81
C GLN A 146 42.74 7.35 36.75
N SER A 147 41.75 8.21 36.74
CA SER A 147 41.83 9.43 37.58
C SER A 147 40.44 9.89 37.97
N ARG A 148 40.23 9.80 39.26
CA ARG A 148 39.17 10.44 40.04
C ARG A 148 39.27 11.96 39.88
N ARG A 149 38.19 12.66 39.68
CA ARG A 149 37.94 13.98 40.31
C ARG A 149 36.47 14.15 40.61
N ARG A 150 36.18 14.10 41.94
CA ARG A 150 35.00 14.72 42.55
C ARG A 150 35.14 16.22 42.45
N VAL A 151 34.10 16.94 42.13
CA VAL A 151 33.85 18.28 42.70
C VAL A 151 32.36 18.43 42.93
N THR A 152 32.08 18.66 44.17
CA THR A 152 30.85 19.05 44.86
C THR A 152 30.52 20.52 44.58
N GLY A 153 29.23 20.87 44.61
CA GLY A 153 28.75 22.27 44.73
C GLY A 153 27.28 22.37 44.27
N ARG A 154 26.37 22.19 45.01
CA ARG A 154 25.54 22.89 46.02
C ARG A 154 25.13 24.32 45.64
N SER A 155 23.83 24.50 45.70
CA SER A 155 23.05 25.73 46.02
C SER A 155 22.33 26.35 44.82
N ARG A 156 21.10 26.79 44.84
CA ARG A 156 20.11 27.10 45.87
C ARG A 156 18.87 27.68 45.12
N MET A 157 17.75 27.31 45.60
CA MET A 157 16.44 27.94 45.52
C MET A 157 16.42 29.41 45.10
N GLN A 158 15.38 29.79 44.28
CA GLN A 158 14.44 30.82 44.75
C GLN A 158 13.12 30.74 43.98
N ILE A 159 12.11 30.70 44.75
CA ILE A 159 10.67 30.94 44.47
C ILE A 159 10.50 32.44 44.35
N ASN A 160 9.66 32.90 43.41
CA ASN A 160 8.75 34.06 43.63
C ASN A 160 7.71 34.11 42.52
N ASN A 161 6.53 33.86 42.93
CA ASN A 161 5.27 34.58 42.86
C ASN A 161 5.30 35.95 42.17
N LEU A 162 4.50 36.06 41.11
CA LEU A 162 3.37 37.02 41.04
C LEU A 162 2.59 36.70 39.78
#